data_a75ec90eefe2d82d10978516b810d1ea
#
_entry.id   a75ec90eefe2d82d10978516b810d1ea
#
_cell.length_a   1.000
_cell.length_b   1.000
_cell.length_c   1.000
_cell.angle_alpha   90.00
_cell.angle_beta   90.00
_cell.angle_gamma   90.00
#
_symmetry.space_group_name_H-M   'P 1'
#
loop_
_entity.id
_entity.type
_entity.pdbx_description
1 polymer ?
#
loop_
_entity_poly.entity_id
_entity_poly.type
_entity_poly.pdbx_seq_one_letter_code
_entity_poly.pdbx_strand_id
1 'polypeptide(L)'
;MKKSIAIIFTLMMLASVFAGGAKEKIVINTAEDLVGKKIGVQAGTTGELYVQENVKDAKIASFKTGMDAALDLKNGAIDAIVLDELPAKEIVARNPSLMIVDLDLATEAYAIAVKKGNSELLASINKTIADMKASGDYEALVNAFMPVDGNIVVPETVTINTDKTVKLGTNAAFPPFEYVDGKNIVGFDISMGEKIAVGYGAKLEVVDMAFDSLIPALASDAIDFIAAGMSVTEERKKNVDFSDPYYESKQVVIIRK
;
A
#
# COMPACT_ATOMS: atom_id res chain seq x y z
N MET A 1 27.98 1.08 85.79
CA MET A 1 28.33 1.79 84.56
C MET A 1 27.99 0.91 83.38
N LYS A 2 26.83 1.07 82.79
CA LYS A 2 26.38 0.36 81.50
C LYS A 2 26.12 1.42 80.44
N LYS A 3 26.97 1.42 79.42
CA LYS A 3 26.81 2.31 78.24
C LYS A 3 25.82 1.66 77.25
N SER A 4 24.67 2.27 77.06
CA SER A 4 23.73 1.89 76.02
C SER A 4 24.14 2.53 74.69
N ILE A 5 24.41 1.70 73.67
CA ILE A 5 24.68 2.13 72.29
C ILE A 5 23.35 2.11 71.59
N ALA A 6 22.88 3.29 71.20
CA ALA A 6 21.71 3.43 70.34
C ALA A 6 22.16 3.27 68.89
N ILE A 7 21.66 2.21 68.23
CA ILE A 7 21.84 1.98 66.79
C ILE A 7 20.65 2.68 66.05
N ILE A 8 20.99 3.76 65.37
CA ILE A 8 20.02 4.44 64.43
C ILE A 8 20.01 3.68 63.13
N PHE A 9 18.90 2.97 62.85
CA PHE A 9 18.64 2.37 61.57
C PHE A 9 18.07 3.46 60.64
N THR A 10 18.89 3.98 59.73
CA THR A 10 18.45 4.87 58.68
C THR A 10 17.84 4.02 57.57
N LEU A 11 16.51 3.98 57.50
CA LEU A 11 15.75 3.35 56.46
C LEU A 11 15.84 4.21 55.18
N MET A 12 16.74 3.86 54.26
CA MET A 12 16.85 4.48 52.96
C MET A 12 15.70 3.93 52.07
N MET A 13 14.58 4.67 51.96
CA MET A 13 13.55 4.40 50.96
C MET A 13 14.14 4.68 49.57
N LEU A 14 14.49 3.64 48.84
CA LEU A 14 14.66 3.73 47.39
C LEU A 14 13.28 3.99 46.77
N ALA A 15 12.95 5.25 46.52
CA ALA A 15 11.88 5.62 45.61
C ALA A 15 12.35 5.29 44.21
N SER A 16 11.97 4.11 43.70
CA SER A 16 12.06 3.78 42.28
C SER A 16 11.07 4.69 41.56
N VAL A 17 11.57 5.79 41.04
CA VAL A 17 10.86 6.64 40.09
C VAL A 17 10.65 5.79 38.84
N PHE A 18 9.49 5.16 38.72
CA PHE A 18 8.98 4.72 37.41
C PHE A 18 8.73 5.99 36.59
N ALA A 19 9.78 6.49 35.96
CA ALA A 19 9.65 7.40 34.84
C ALA A 19 9.01 6.60 33.69
N GLY A 20 7.70 6.48 33.70
CA GLY A 20 6.92 6.19 32.50
C GLY A 20 7.16 7.36 31.56
N GLY A 21 8.21 7.30 30.75
CA GLY A 21 8.49 8.30 29.74
C GLY A 21 7.29 8.42 28.83
N ALA A 22 6.56 9.53 28.91
CA ALA A 22 5.62 9.89 27.86
C ALA A 22 6.43 9.85 26.57
N LYS A 23 6.04 8.95 25.63
CA LYS A 23 6.71 8.90 24.33
C LYS A 23 6.61 10.29 23.73
N GLU A 24 7.76 10.84 23.36
CA GLU A 24 7.85 12.16 22.77
C GLU A 24 6.92 12.21 21.54
N LYS A 25 6.10 13.27 21.46
CA LYS A 25 5.18 13.43 20.33
C LYS A 25 6.03 13.66 19.08
N ILE A 26 5.91 12.73 18.12
CA ILE A 26 6.61 12.84 16.86
C ILE A 26 5.89 13.89 16.01
N VAL A 27 6.63 14.93 15.62
CA VAL A 27 6.18 15.99 14.73
C VAL A 27 6.95 15.84 13.43
N ILE A 28 6.22 15.73 12.32
CA ILE A 28 6.75 15.66 10.96
C ILE A 28 6.02 16.73 10.15
N ASN A 29 6.76 17.71 9.66
CA ASN A 29 6.26 18.81 8.84
C ASN A 29 6.96 18.88 7.48
N THR A 30 8.16 18.30 7.39
CA THR A 30 9.00 18.27 6.18
C THR A 30 9.56 16.87 5.96
N ALA A 31 10.07 16.57 4.77
CA ALA A 31 10.73 15.30 4.48
C ALA A 31 11.97 15.08 5.33
N GLU A 32 12.68 16.15 5.71
CA GLU A 32 13.87 16.11 6.56
C GLU A 32 13.54 15.62 7.98
N ASP A 33 12.32 15.83 8.46
CA ASP A 33 11.90 15.34 9.80
C ASP A 33 11.82 13.80 9.87
N LEU A 34 11.86 13.12 8.72
CA LEU A 34 11.92 11.65 8.63
C LEU A 34 13.30 11.09 8.96
N VAL A 35 14.37 11.91 8.91
CA VAL A 35 15.74 11.49 9.16
C VAL A 35 15.88 10.80 10.53
N GLY A 36 16.47 9.61 10.53
CA GLY A 36 16.70 8.79 11.73
C GLY A 36 15.44 8.17 12.36
N LYS A 37 14.26 8.40 11.81
CA LYS A 37 12.99 7.83 12.29
C LYS A 37 12.87 6.35 11.95
N LYS A 38 12.03 5.64 12.71
CA LYS A 38 11.61 4.29 12.39
C LYS A 38 10.37 4.34 11.50
N ILE A 39 10.53 4.01 10.23
CA ILE A 39 9.52 4.21 9.19
C ILE A 39 8.99 2.85 8.72
N GLY A 40 7.67 2.68 8.81
CA GLY A 40 6.95 1.56 8.22
C GLY A 40 6.73 1.78 6.73
N VAL A 41 6.92 0.73 5.95
CA VAL A 41 6.68 0.71 4.51
C VAL A 41 6.07 -0.64 4.12
N GLN A 42 5.38 -0.71 2.99
CA GLN A 42 5.01 -2.01 2.44
C GLN A 42 6.17 -2.55 1.60
N ALA A 43 6.51 -3.83 1.80
CA ALA A 43 7.64 -4.48 1.15
C ALA A 43 7.51 -4.46 -0.39
N GLY A 44 8.59 -4.09 -1.07
CA GLY A 44 8.70 -4.06 -2.54
C GLY A 44 8.01 -2.87 -3.21
N THR A 45 7.42 -1.92 -2.45
CA THR A 45 6.76 -0.74 -3.01
C THR A 45 7.74 0.40 -3.29
N THR A 46 7.28 1.38 -4.05
CA THR A 46 8.00 2.64 -4.29
C THR A 46 8.13 3.47 -3.03
N GLY A 47 7.21 3.34 -2.07
CA GLY A 47 7.34 3.94 -0.74
C GLY A 47 8.55 3.40 0.03
N GLU A 48 8.82 2.08 -0.04
CA GLU A 48 10.03 1.50 0.52
C GLU A 48 11.29 2.01 -0.18
N LEU A 49 11.29 2.04 -1.51
CA LEU A 49 12.42 2.56 -2.29
C LEU A 49 12.69 4.02 -1.98
N TYR A 50 11.63 4.85 -1.90
CA TYR A 50 11.77 6.26 -1.54
C TYR A 50 12.49 6.43 -0.19
N VAL A 51 12.07 5.69 0.84
CA VAL A 51 12.69 5.78 2.17
C VAL A 51 14.14 5.31 2.13
N GLN A 52 14.44 4.22 1.41
CA GLN A 52 15.81 3.71 1.26
C GLN A 52 16.75 4.70 0.60
N GLU A 53 16.29 5.40 -0.43
CA GLU A 53 17.12 6.26 -1.26
C GLU A 53 17.21 7.70 -0.74
N ASN A 54 16.14 8.22 -0.10
CA ASN A 54 16.00 9.64 0.18
C ASN A 54 15.99 9.98 1.68
N VAL A 55 15.77 9.01 2.59
CA VAL A 55 15.70 9.29 4.02
C VAL A 55 16.95 8.79 4.73
N LYS A 56 17.84 9.73 5.06
CA LYS A 56 19.10 9.41 5.73
C LYS A 56 18.86 8.78 7.11
N ASP A 57 19.64 7.73 7.42
CA ASP A 57 19.64 7.05 8.72
C ASP A 57 18.25 6.49 9.13
N ALA A 58 17.32 6.33 8.19
CA ALA A 58 16.01 5.74 8.45
C ALA A 58 16.14 4.29 8.95
N LYS A 59 15.34 3.94 9.96
CA LYS A 59 15.20 2.57 10.44
C LYS A 59 13.95 1.98 9.78
N ILE A 60 14.13 1.32 8.64
CA ILE A 60 13.01 0.80 7.84
C ILE A 60 12.45 -0.44 8.50
N ALA A 61 11.11 -0.48 8.62
CA ALA A 61 10.33 -1.63 9.02
C ALA A 61 9.41 -2.00 7.85
N SER A 62 9.75 -3.08 7.13
CA SER A 62 8.96 -3.54 5.99
C SER A 62 7.84 -4.47 6.43
N PHE A 63 6.64 -4.21 5.96
CA PHE A 63 5.40 -4.95 6.27
C PHE A 63 4.83 -5.59 5.01
N LYS A 64 4.00 -6.62 5.18
CA LYS A 64 3.26 -7.21 4.06
C LYS A 64 2.17 -6.28 3.53
N THR A 65 1.55 -5.52 4.43
CA THR A 65 0.46 -4.58 4.10
C THR A 65 0.63 -3.25 4.84
N GLY A 66 0.04 -2.17 4.28
CA GLY A 66 -0.03 -0.88 4.97
C GLY A 66 -0.84 -0.93 6.27
N MET A 67 -1.82 -1.84 6.37
CA MET A 67 -2.63 -2.04 7.59
C MET A 67 -1.79 -2.62 8.74
N ASP A 68 -0.87 -3.55 8.46
CA ASP A 68 0.06 -4.08 9.46
C ASP A 68 0.97 -2.98 9.99
N ALA A 69 1.50 -2.14 9.09
CA ALA A 69 2.28 -0.95 9.47
C ALA A 69 1.47 0.02 10.35
N ALA A 70 0.18 0.23 10.02
CA ALA A 70 -0.71 1.10 10.80
C ALA A 70 -0.92 0.60 12.23
N LEU A 71 -0.99 -0.71 12.45
CA LEU A 71 -1.07 -1.29 13.79
C LEU A 71 0.18 -0.96 14.62
N ASP A 72 1.36 -1.15 14.03
CA ASP A 72 2.63 -0.84 14.68
C ASP A 72 2.80 0.67 14.94
N LEU A 73 2.33 1.51 14.00
CA LEU A 73 2.31 2.97 14.20
C LEU A 73 1.43 3.36 15.39
N LYS A 74 0.21 2.83 15.49
CA LYS A 74 -0.70 3.09 16.62
C LYS A 74 -0.09 2.69 17.97
N ASN A 75 0.59 1.56 18.01
CA ASN A 75 1.24 1.03 19.20
C ASN A 75 2.55 1.76 19.53
N GLY A 76 3.02 2.66 18.64
CA GLY A 76 4.28 3.38 18.79
C GLY A 76 5.51 2.50 18.63
N ALA A 77 5.38 1.39 17.91
CA ALA A 77 6.51 0.54 17.53
C ALA A 77 7.30 1.13 16.36
N ILE A 78 6.64 1.96 15.53
CA ILE A 78 7.24 2.80 14.48
C ILE A 78 6.79 4.26 14.65
N ASP A 79 7.47 5.17 13.95
CA ASP A 79 7.29 6.62 14.08
C ASP A 79 6.38 7.20 13.00
N ALA A 80 6.50 6.70 11.78
CA ALA A 80 5.76 7.12 10.60
C ALA A 80 5.55 5.95 9.65
N ILE A 81 4.64 6.11 8.67
CA ILE A 81 4.50 5.23 7.52
C ILE A 81 4.63 6.07 6.26
N VAL A 82 5.33 5.57 5.25
CA VAL A 82 5.30 6.10 3.88
C VAL A 82 4.46 5.15 3.03
N LEU A 83 3.42 5.70 2.40
CA LEU A 83 2.43 4.93 1.65
C LEU A 83 1.73 5.81 0.62
N ASP A 84 1.13 5.21 -0.38
CA ASP A 84 0.30 5.88 -1.39
C ASP A 84 -0.92 6.56 -0.79
N GLU A 85 -1.32 7.69 -1.37
CA GLU A 85 -2.31 8.62 -0.79
C GLU A 85 -3.69 7.98 -0.55
N LEU A 86 -4.27 7.25 -1.52
CA LEU A 86 -5.61 6.70 -1.35
C LEU A 86 -5.67 5.60 -0.30
N PRO A 87 -4.78 4.59 -0.30
CA PRO A 87 -4.70 3.61 0.79
C PRO A 87 -4.40 4.26 2.15
N ALA A 88 -3.58 5.31 2.18
CA ALA A 88 -3.33 6.06 3.41
C ALA A 88 -4.60 6.74 3.94
N LYS A 89 -5.43 7.33 3.07
CA LYS A 89 -6.74 7.92 3.43
C LYS A 89 -7.67 6.87 4.02
N GLU A 90 -7.75 5.69 3.42
CA GLU A 90 -8.57 4.58 3.93
C GLU A 90 -8.10 4.09 5.32
N ILE A 91 -6.79 3.99 5.52
CA ILE A 91 -6.21 3.64 6.82
C ILE A 91 -6.59 4.68 7.87
N VAL A 92 -6.41 5.97 7.59
CA VAL A 92 -6.67 7.06 8.54
C VAL A 92 -8.16 7.20 8.82
N ALA A 93 -9.03 7.03 7.83
CA ALA A 93 -10.49 7.04 8.02
C ALA A 93 -10.94 6.01 9.07
N ARG A 94 -10.32 4.83 9.09
CA ARG A 94 -10.60 3.75 10.04
C ARG A 94 -9.82 3.86 11.36
N ASN A 95 -8.87 4.79 11.46
CA ASN A 95 -8.00 4.97 12.62
C ASN A 95 -7.90 6.43 13.05
N PRO A 96 -8.87 6.95 13.82
CA PRO A 96 -8.96 8.39 14.18
C PRO A 96 -7.75 8.95 14.96
N SER A 97 -6.91 8.08 15.53
CA SER A 97 -5.65 8.45 16.21
C SER A 97 -4.49 8.71 15.25
N LEU A 98 -4.67 8.43 13.96
CA LEU A 98 -3.69 8.67 12.91
C LEU A 98 -4.07 9.89 12.08
N MET A 99 -3.10 10.46 11.40
CA MET A 99 -3.29 11.54 10.44
C MET A 99 -2.30 11.44 9.28
N ILE A 100 -2.69 11.98 8.14
CA ILE A 100 -1.78 12.13 7.00
C ILE A 100 -1.09 13.48 7.11
N VAL A 101 0.21 13.48 6.83
CA VAL A 101 1.01 14.66 6.50
C VAL A 101 1.32 14.58 5.02
N ASP A 102 0.79 15.52 4.27
CA ASP A 102 1.03 15.63 2.83
C ASP A 102 2.35 16.35 2.61
N LEU A 103 3.40 15.56 2.44
CA LEU A 103 4.71 16.02 2.01
C LEU A 103 4.83 15.67 0.52
N ASP A 104 5.29 16.58 -0.29
CA ASP A 104 5.50 16.35 -1.72
C ASP A 104 6.71 15.42 -1.92
N LEU A 105 6.52 14.12 -1.61
CA LEU A 105 7.60 13.13 -1.61
C LEU A 105 7.90 12.61 -3.01
N ALA A 106 6.89 12.06 -3.68
CA ALA A 106 6.99 11.49 -5.03
C ALA A 106 5.62 11.40 -5.68
N THR A 107 5.55 11.70 -6.98
CA THR A 107 4.39 11.42 -7.84
C THR A 107 4.66 10.17 -8.65
N GLU A 108 3.66 9.33 -8.82
CA GLU A 108 3.77 8.01 -9.42
C GLU A 108 2.66 7.76 -10.43
N ALA A 109 2.93 6.88 -11.40
CA ALA A 109 1.95 6.45 -12.38
C ALA A 109 1.75 4.94 -12.29
N TYR A 110 0.52 4.50 -12.01
CA TYR A 110 0.17 3.08 -12.00
C TYR A 110 -0.10 2.58 -13.41
N ALA A 111 0.42 1.39 -13.70
CA ALA A 111 0.18 0.68 -14.95
C ALA A 111 0.05 -0.83 -14.71
N ILE A 112 -0.60 -1.49 -15.65
CA ILE A 112 -0.71 -2.95 -15.67
C ILE A 112 0.62 -3.53 -16.15
N ALA A 113 1.17 -4.50 -15.42
CA ALA A 113 2.39 -5.17 -15.83
C ALA A 113 2.09 -6.54 -16.46
N VAL A 114 2.80 -6.84 -17.54
CA VAL A 114 2.78 -8.16 -18.21
C VAL A 114 4.19 -8.73 -18.28
N LYS A 115 4.30 -10.05 -18.47
CA LYS A 115 5.58 -10.71 -18.70
C LYS A 115 6.30 -10.05 -19.87
N LYS A 116 7.60 -9.86 -19.72
CA LYS A 116 8.45 -9.25 -20.74
C LYS A 116 8.29 -9.93 -22.09
N GLY A 117 7.97 -9.13 -23.12
CA GLY A 117 7.76 -9.60 -24.48
C GLY A 117 6.35 -10.15 -24.77
N ASN A 118 5.41 -10.16 -23.81
CA ASN A 118 4.01 -10.53 -24.06
C ASN A 118 3.24 -9.39 -24.72
N SER A 119 3.59 -9.10 -25.98
CA SER A 119 3.03 -7.96 -26.72
C SER A 119 1.55 -8.14 -27.08
N GLU A 120 1.05 -9.38 -27.23
CA GLU A 120 -0.35 -9.65 -27.54
C GLU A 120 -1.27 -9.23 -26.38
N LEU A 121 -0.98 -9.71 -25.16
CA LEU A 121 -1.75 -9.35 -23.99
C LEU A 121 -1.62 -7.85 -23.68
N LEU A 122 -0.41 -7.27 -23.80
CA LEU A 122 -0.17 -5.86 -23.60
C LEU A 122 -0.99 -4.98 -24.56
N ALA A 123 -1.04 -5.34 -25.84
CA ALA A 123 -1.85 -4.63 -26.82
C ALA A 123 -3.36 -4.69 -26.50
N SER A 124 -3.84 -5.85 -26.04
CA SER A 124 -5.23 -6.02 -25.60
C SER A 124 -5.54 -5.18 -24.37
N ILE A 125 -4.63 -5.13 -23.39
CA ILE A 125 -4.75 -4.29 -22.18
C ILE A 125 -4.84 -2.81 -22.56
N ASN A 126 -3.90 -2.30 -23.35
CA ASN A 126 -3.90 -0.91 -23.77
C ASN A 126 -5.16 -0.53 -24.55
N LYS A 127 -5.60 -1.43 -25.45
CA LYS A 127 -6.86 -1.23 -26.17
C LYS A 127 -8.04 -1.14 -25.20
N THR A 128 -8.14 -2.04 -24.23
CA THR A 128 -9.24 -2.03 -23.24
C THR A 128 -9.23 -0.75 -22.41
N ILE A 129 -8.07 -0.30 -21.93
CA ILE A 129 -7.94 0.95 -21.18
C ILE A 129 -8.38 2.15 -22.05
N ALA A 130 -7.96 2.20 -23.31
CA ALA A 130 -8.36 3.25 -24.24
C ALA A 130 -9.87 3.24 -24.51
N ASP A 131 -10.45 2.06 -24.76
CA ASP A 131 -11.89 1.90 -24.99
C ASP A 131 -12.70 2.33 -23.75
N MET A 132 -12.27 1.94 -22.54
CA MET A 132 -12.91 2.36 -21.27
C MET A 132 -12.89 3.88 -21.11
N LYS A 133 -11.76 4.53 -21.41
CA LYS A 133 -11.65 6.01 -21.35
C LYS A 133 -12.56 6.67 -22.40
N ALA A 134 -12.66 6.10 -23.58
CA ALA A 134 -13.49 6.63 -24.66
C ALA A 134 -15.00 6.43 -24.42
N SER A 135 -15.41 5.33 -23.76
CA SER A 135 -16.82 5.03 -23.47
C SER A 135 -17.35 5.72 -22.21
N GLY A 136 -16.48 6.23 -21.32
CA GLY A 136 -16.84 6.72 -20.01
C GLY A 136 -16.85 5.63 -18.92
N ASP A 137 -16.54 4.40 -19.24
CA ASP A 137 -16.47 3.29 -18.27
C ASP A 137 -15.36 3.49 -17.26
N TYR A 138 -14.26 4.14 -17.67
CA TYR A 138 -13.16 4.47 -16.75
C TYR A 138 -13.63 5.45 -15.66
N GLU A 139 -14.28 6.53 -16.04
CA GLU A 139 -14.85 7.52 -15.12
C GLU A 139 -15.93 6.90 -14.23
N ALA A 140 -16.71 5.96 -14.77
CA ALA A 140 -17.70 5.22 -13.98
C ALA A 140 -17.02 4.38 -12.88
N LEU A 141 -15.87 3.72 -13.15
CA LEU A 141 -15.10 3.00 -12.14
C LEU A 141 -14.45 3.97 -11.12
N VAL A 142 -13.92 5.10 -11.57
CA VAL A 142 -13.40 6.13 -10.65
C VAL A 142 -14.50 6.59 -9.69
N ASN A 143 -15.69 6.91 -10.20
CA ASN A 143 -16.81 7.34 -9.37
C ASN A 143 -17.33 6.22 -8.43
N ALA A 144 -17.22 4.96 -8.82
CA ALA A 144 -17.64 3.82 -8.02
C ALA A 144 -16.71 3.56 -6.82
N PHE A 145 -15.39 3.63 -7.05
CA PHE A 145 -14.38 3.26 -6.06
C PHE A 145 -13.72 4.45 -5.36
N MET A 146 -13.77 5.64 -5.95
CA MET A 146 -13.15 6.87 -5.44
C MET A 146 -14.19 8.01 -5.37
N PRO A 147 -15.40 7.76 -4.84
CA PRO A 147 -16.46 8.76 -4.81
C PRO A 147 -16.10 9.91 -3.86
N VAL A 148 -16.54 11.13 -4.21
CA VAL A 148 -16.30 12.35 -3.41
C VAL A 148 -16.90 12.24 -2.01
N ASP A 149 -18.03 11.55 -1.88
CA ASP A 149 -18.74 11.36 -0.60
C ASP A 149 -18.23 10.14 0.21
N GLY A 150 -17.26 9.39 -0.31
CA GLY A 150 -16.67 8.22 0.33
C GLY A 150 -17.54 6.95 0.29
N ASN A 151 -18.69 6.97 -0.39
CA ASN A 151 -19.60 5.82 -0.49
C ASN A 151 -19.24 4.94 -1.69
N ILE A 152 -18.37 3.95 -1.49
CA ILE A 152 -17.99 3.00 -2.54
C ILE A 152 -19.21 2.12 -2.92
N VAL A 153 -19.47 2.01 -4.22
CA VAL A 153 -20.49 1.13 -4.79
C VAL A 153 -19.79 0.17 -5.75
N VAL A 154 -19.53 -1.05 -5.28
CA VAL A 154 -18.85 -2.07 -6.10
C VAL A 154 -19.72 -2.43 -7.30
N PRO A 155 -19.23 -2.26 -8.56
CA PRO A 155 -19.97 -2.63 -9.75
C PRO A 155 -20.22 -4.14 -9.84
N GLU A 156 -21.20 -4.53 -10.63
CA GLU A 156 -21.42 -5.95 -10.95
C GLU A 156 -20.22 -6.52 -11.72
N THR A 157 -19.85 -7.76 -11.38
CA THR A 157 -18.76 -8.47 -12.05
C THR A 157 -19.04 -8.67 -13.54
N VAL A 158 -18.07 -8.31 -14.36
CA VAL A 158 -18.15 -8.51 -15.82
C VAL A 158 -17.41 -9.77 -16.20
N THR A 159 -18.09 -10.69 -16.89
CA THR A 159 -17.51 -11.95 -17.35
C THR A 159 -18.13 -12.41 -18.66
N ILE A 160 -17.46 -13.34 -19.36
CA ILE A 160 -17.94 -13.97 -20.59
C ILE A 160 -17.93 -15.48 -20.45
N ASN A 161 -18.76 -16.15 -21.29
CA ASN A 161 -18.78 -17.62 -21.35
C ASN A 161 -17.69 -18.12 -22.32
N THR A 162 -16.56 -18.56 -21.76
CA THR A 162 -15.38 -19.07 -22.49
C THR A 162 -14.62 -20.08 -21.62
N ASP A 163 -13.84 -20.96 -22.24
CA ASP A 163 -12.93 -21.87 -21.53
C ASP A 163 -11.55 -21.24 -21.28
N LYS A 164 -11.25 -20.13 -21.97
CA LYS A 164 -9.98 -19.40 -21.78
C LYS A 164 -10.02 -18.66 -20.45
N THR A 165 -8.95 -18.77 -19.66
CA THR A 165 -8.76 -18.05 -18.38
C THR A 165 -7.50 -17.20 -18.48
N VAL A 166 -7.52 -16.03 -17.87
CA VAL A 166 -6.35 -15.16 -17.67
C VAL A 166 -6.25 -14.82 -16.17
N LYS A 167 -5.04 -14.92 -15.61
CA LYS A 167 -4.78 -14.76 -14.18
C LYS A 167 -4.23 -13.36 -13.88
N LEU A 168 -4.97 -12.63 -13.06
CA LEU A 168 -4.56 -11.34 -12.50
C LEU A 168 -3.91 -11.58 -11.15
N GLY A 169 -2.63 -11.19 -11.00
CA GLY A 169 -1.95 -11.12 -9.71
C GLY A 169 -2.17 -9.76 -9.04
N THR A 170 -2.52 -9.80 -7.75
CA THR A 170 -2.80 -8.60 -6.97
C THR A 170 -2.38 -8.78 -5.51
N ASN A 171 -2.41 -7.70 -4.72
CA ASN A 171 -2.28 -7.75 -3.26
C ASN A 171 -3.51 -7.10 -2.61
N ALA A 172 -4.51 -7.92 -2.28
CA ALA A 172 -5.86 -7.49 -1.89
C ALA A 172 -5.93 -6.85 -0.48
N ALA A 173 -5.02 -5.92 -0.21
CA ALA A 173 -4.94 -5.12 1.01
C ALA A 173 -4.64 -3.64 0.73
N PHE A 174 -5.02 -3.15 -0.46
CA PHE A 174 -4.69 -1.82 -0.98
C PHE A 174 -5.94 -1.05 -1.49
N PRO A 175 -6.94 -0.80 -0.60
CA PRO A 175 -8.15 -0.10 -1.00
C PRO A 175 -7.84 1.35 -1.44
N PRO A 176 -8.56 1.88 -2.43
CA PRO A 176 -9.73 1.32 -3.10
C PRO A 176 -9.41 0.50 -4.37
N PHE A 177 -8.13 0.24 -4.66
CA PHE A 177 -7.68 -0.43 -5.89
C PHE A 177 -7.96 -1.95 -5.84
N GLU A 178 -7.55 -2.63 -4.77
CA GLU A 178 -7.81 -4.04 -4.55
C GLU A 178 -7.91 -4.34 -3.05
N TYR A 179 -9.00 -4.97 -2.65
CA TYR A 179 -9.24 -5.31 -1.24
C TYR A 179 -10.27 -6.44 -1.09
N VAL A 180 -10.25 -7.06 0.08
CA VAL A 180 -11.23 -8.11 0.42
C VAL A 180 -12.52 -7.47 0.92
N ASP A 181 -13.65 -7.79 0.27
CA ASP A 181 -15.00 -7.48 0.72
C ASP A 181 -15.79 -8.78 0.90
N GLY A 182 -16.04 -9.15 2.15
CA GLY A 182 -16.65 -10.43 2.51
C GLY A 182 -15.80 -11.62 2.05
N LYS A 183 -16.26 -12.31 1.01
CA LYS A 183 -15.54 -13.46 0.42
C LYS A 183 -14.89 -13.14 -0.93
N ASN A 184 -15.10 -11.93 -1.43
CA ASN A 184 -14.67 -11.53 -2.76
C ASN A 184 -13.48 -10.59 -2.66
N ILE A 185 -12.63 -10.61 -3.67
CA ILE A 185 -11.63 -9.57 -3.91
C ILE A 185 -12.25 -8.60 -4.90
N VAL A 186 -12.31 -7.34 -4.53
CA VAL A 186 -12.96 -6.26 -5.30
C VAL A 186 -12.04 -5.03 -5.34
N GLY A 187 -12.37 -4.05 -6.15
CA GLY A 187 -11.65 -2.80 -6.24
C GLY A 187 -11.54 -2.31 -7.67
N PHE A 188 -10.99 -1.12 -7.81
CA PHE A 188 -10.82 -0.48 -9.11
C PHE A 188 -9.99 -1.36 -10.07
N ASP A 189 -8.84 -1.88 -9.60
CA ASP A 189 -7.94 -2.72 -10.39
C ASP A 189 -8.58 -4.07 -10.75
N ILE A 190 -9.41 -4.60 -9.85
CA ILE A 190 -10.12 -5.86 -10.10
C ILE A 190 -11.18 -5.66 -11.19
N SER A 191 -12.02 -4.63 -11.07
CA SER A 191 -13.06 -4.34 -12.07
C SER A 191 -12.47 -3.96 -13.43
N MET A 192 -11.34 -3.26 -13.45
CA MET A 192 -10.58 -3.02 -14.68
C MET A 192 -10.02 -4.34 -15.24
N GLY A 193 -9.48 -5.22 -14.38
CA GLY A 193 -9.00 -6.55 -14.73
C GLY A 193 -10.09 -7.42 -15.36
N GLU A 194 -11.33 -7.37 -14.87
CA GLU A 194 -12.48 -8.06 -15.45
C GLU A 194 -12.74 -7.60 -16.91
N LYS A 195 -12.74 -6.28 -17.15
CA LYS A 195 -12.91 -5.72 -18.51
C LYS A 195 -11.73 -6.10 -19.42
N ILE A 196 -10.50 -6.12 -18.90
CA ILE A 196 -9.31 -6.58 -19.62
C ILE A 196 -9.46 -8.05 -20.02
N ALA A 197 -9.88 -8.92 -19.10
CA ALA A 197 -10.09 -10.34 -19.38
C ALA A 197 -11.14 -10.54 -20.48
N VAL A 198 -12.28 -9.84 -20.38
CA VAL A 198 -13.33 -9.86 -21.43
C VAL A 198 -12.79 -9.37 -22.78
N GLY A 199 -12.05 -8.25 -22.81
CA GLY A 199 -11.41 -7.72 -24.01
C GLY A 199 -10.39 -8.68 -24.63
N TYR A 200 -9.74 -9.50 -23.80
CA TYR A 200 -8.81 -10.57 -24.23
C TYR A 200 -9.53 -11.88 -24.61
N GLY A 201 -10.86 -11.94 -24.46
CA GLY A 201 -11.66 -13.12 -24.73
C GLY A 201 -11.49 -14.24 -23.69
N ALA A 202 -11.25 -13.89 -22.43
CA ALA A 202 -10.99 -14.83 -21.32
C ALA A 202 -11.86 -14.52 -20.09
N LYS A 203 -11.98 -15.50 -19.17
CA LYS A 203 -12.47 -15.29 -17.79
C LYS A 203 -11.31 -14.79 -16.93
N LEU A 204 -11.61 -13.92 -15.99
CA LEU A 204 -10.65 -13.51 -14.98
C LEU A 204 -10.56 -14.54 -13.86
N GLU A 205 -9.33 -14.88 -13.46
CA GLU A 205 -9.00 -15.52 -12.21
C GLU A 205 -8.11 -14.56 -11.40
N VAL A 206 -8.53 -14.18 -10.19
CA VAL A 206 -7.76 -13.29 -9.32
C VAL A 206 -6.90 -14.13 -8.38
N VAL A 207 -5.58 -13.82 -8.34
CA VAL A 207 -4.60 -14.50 -7.49
C VAL A 207 -4.02 -13.49 -6.52
N ASP A 208 -4.40 -13.59 -5.25
CA ASP A 208 -3.91 -12.73 -4.17
C ASP A 208 -2.57 -13.24 -3.62
N MET A 209 -1.59 -12.34 -3.51
CA MET A 209 -0.29 -12.64 -2.93
C MET A 209 0.39 -11.39 -2.38
N ALA A 210 1.53 -11.56 -1.67
CA ALA A 210 2.33 -10.43 -1.23
C ALA A 210 2.84 -9.62 -2.43
N PHE A 211 2.85 -8.28 -2.30
CA PHE A 211 3.17 -7.37 -3.41
C PHE A 211 4.56 -7.64 -4.02
N ASP A 212 5.57 -7.88 -3.19
CA ASP A 212 6.94 -8.20 -3.60
C ASP A 212 7.06 -9.54 -4.35
N SER A 213 6.04 -10.40 -4.27
CA SER A 213 5.98 -11.69 -4.97
C SER A 213 5.36 -11.60 -6.37
N LEU A 214 4.72 -10.48 -6.74
CA LEU A 214 3.96 -10.34 -7.99
C LEU A 214 4.85 -10.44 -9.24
N ILE A 215 5.97 -9.70 -9.31
CA ILE A 215 6.89 -9.75 -10.45
C ILE A 215 7.55 -11.13 -10.59
N PRO A 216 8.05 -11.78 -9.52
CA PRO A 216 8.49 -13.18 -9.59
C PRO A 216 7.41 -14.16 -10.08
N ALA A 217 6.16 -14.01 -9.63
CA ALA A 217 5.04 -14.85 -10.07
C ALA A 217 4.74 -14.67 -11.56
N LEU A 218 4.78 -13.42 -12.05
CA LEU A 218 4.62 -13.11 -13.47
C LEU A 218 5.76 -13.71 -14.33
N ALA A 219 6.99 -13.62 -13.85
CA ALA A 219 8.16 -14.18 -14.54
C ALA A 219 8.10 -15.72 -14.66
N SER A 220 7.49 -16.39 -13.66
CA SER A 220 7.34 -17.86 -13.63
C SER A 220 6.03 -18.37 -14.27
N ASP A 221 5.23 -17.50 -14.92
CA ASP A 221 3.94 -17.82 -15.52
C ASP A 221 2.87 -18.34 -14.51
N ALA A 222 3.02 -18.01 -13.21
CA ALA A 222 2.01 -18.31 -12.20
C ALA A 222 0.79 -17.38 -12.34
N ILE A 223 0.99 -16.18 -12.87
CA ILE A 223 0.00 -15.18 -13.25
C ILE A 223 0.32 -14.64 -14.64
N ASP A 224 -0.67 -14.05 -15.32
CA ASP A 224 -0.54 -13.54 -16.69
C ASP A 224 -0.31 -12.02 -16.74
N PHE A 225 -0.87 -11.29 -15.78
CA PHE A 225 -0.67 -9.85 -15.63
C PHE A 225 -0.83 -9.41 -14.17
N ILE A 226 -0.34 -8.21 -13.85
CA ILE A 226 -0.43 -7.61 -12.53
C ILE A 226 -1.29 -6.33 -12.62
N ALA A 227 -2.32 -6.24 -11.77
CA ALA A 227 -3.02 -5.02 -11.44
C ALA A 227 -3.06 -4.92 -9.89
N ALA A 228 -2.29 -3.97 -9.33
CA ALA A 228 -2.02 -3.90 -7.90
C ALA A 228 -1.50 -2.51 -7.48
N GLY A 229 -2.06 -1.42 -8.05
CA GLY A 229 -1.51 -0.08 -7.84
C GLY A 229 -0.02 -0.01 -8.16
N MET A 230 0.44 -0.76 -9.16
CA MET A 230 1.87 -0.92 -9.41
C MET A 230 2.44 0.26 -10.19
N SER A 231 3.29 1.04 -9.54
CA SER A 231 3.99 2.18 -10.15
C SER A 231 5.01 1.72 -11.18
N VAL A 232 5.08 2.45 -12.29
CA VAL A 232 6.09 2.28 -13.33
C VAL A 232 7.44 2.79 -12.82
N THR A 233 8.47 1.93 -12.79
CA THR A 233 9.84 2.32 -12.47
C THR A 233 10.83 1.74 -13.49
N GLU A 234 11.97 2.39 -13.68
CA GLU A 234 13.01 1.90 -14.59
C GLU A 234 13.56 0.53 -14.15
N GLU A 235 13.58 0.26 -12.84
CA GLU A 235 14.01 -1.03 -12.31
C GLU A 235 13.03 -2.15 -12.68
N ARG A 236 11.73 -1.90 -12.48
CA ARG A 236 10.66 -2.86 -12.83
C ARG A 236 10.61 -3.12 -14.34
N LYS A 237 10.81 -2.08 -15.19
CA LYS A 237 10.87 -2.21 -16.66
C LYS A 237 11.95 -3.17 -17.15
N LYS A 238 12.97 -3.47 -16.37
CA LYS A 238 13.96 -4.48 -16.74
C LYS A 238 13.37 -5.89 -16.77
N ASN A 239 12.34 -6.14 -15.95
CA ASN A 239 11.77 -7.47 -15.71
C ASN A 239 10.38 -7.67 -16.32
N VAL A 240 9.61 -6.60 -16.54
CA VAL A 240 8.23 -6.61 -17.05
C VAL A 240 8.05 -5.55 -18.12
N ASP A 241 6.98 -5.69 -18.92
CA ASP A 241 6.48 -4.62 -19.78
C ASP A 241 5.22 -4.02 -19.15
N PHE A 242 5.06 -2.69 -19.26
CA PHE A 242 3.94 -1.96 -18.70
C PHE A 242 2.98 -1.48 -19.76
N SER A 243 1.70 -1.45 -19.43
CA SER A 243 0.68 -0.75 -20.19
C SER A 243 0.87 0.76 -20.16
N ASP A 244 0.06 1.48 -20.93
CA ASP A 244 -0.16 2.90 -20.73
C ASP A 244 -0.66 3.11 -19.28
N PRO A 245 -0.23 4.20 -18.62
CA PRO A 245 -0.68 4.50 -17.26
C PRO A 245 -2.19 4.71 -17.17
N TYR A 246 -2.77 4.17 -16.09
CA TYR A 246 -4.21 4.33 -15.85
C TYR A 246 -4.53 5.25 -14.68
N TYR A 247 -3.63 5.43 -13.71
CA TYR A 247 -3.86 6.27 -12.52
C TYR A 247 -2.58 7.00 -12.10
N GLU A 248 -2.73 8.24 -11.61
CA GLU A 248 -1.63 8.98 -10.99
C GLU A 248 -1.81 8.99 -9.48
N SER A 249 -0.77 8.65 -8.73
CA SER A 249 -0.72 8.62 -7.28
C SER A 249 0.45 9.45 -6.76
N LYS A 250 0.49 9.65 -5.44
CA LYS A 250 1.63 10.23 -4.74
C LYS A 250 1.87 9.53 -3.42
N GLN A 251 3.12 9.59 -2.94
CA GLN A 251 3.49 9.11 -1.61
C GLN A 251 3.18 10.16 -0.55
N VAL A 252 2.59 9.72 0.55
CA VAL A 252 2.30 10.55 1.73
C VAL A 252 2.84 9.90 3.00
N VAL A 253 2.85 10.66 4.10
CA VAL A 253 3.29 10.19 5.41
C VAL A 253 2.10 10.05 6.35
N ILE A 254 2.00 8.93 7.06
CA ILE A 254 1.03 8.74 8.14
C ILE A 254 1.77 8.80 9.47
N ILE A 255 1.24 9.59 10.41
CA ILE A 255 1.76 9.70 11.79
C ILE A 255 0.62 9.58 12.82
N ARG A 256 0.99 9.41 14.09
CA ARG A 256 0.05 9.59 15.22
C ARG A 256 -0.27 11.07 15.43
N LYS A 257 -1.53 11.37 15.82
CA LYS A 257 -1.97 12.73 16.23
C LYS A 257 -1.35 13.20 17.52
#